data_f94dd3bd16bb2a7a869d0530dbd270f3
#
_entry.id   f94dd3bd16bb2a7a869d0530dbd270f3
#
_cell.length_a   1.000
_cell.length_b   1.000
_cell.length_c   1.000
_cell.angle_alpha   90.00
_cell.angle_beta   90.00
_cell.angle_gamma   90.00
#
_symmetry.space_group_name_H-M   'P 1'
#
loop_
_entity.id
_entity.type
_entity.pdbx_description
1 polymer ?
#
loop_
_entity_poly.entity_id
_entity_poly.type
_entity_poly.pdbx_seq_one_letter_code
_entity_poly.pdbx_strand_id
1 'polypeptide(L)'
;MIKIENIDVYGFEAAIRGARNPMNSWDRMDSCYNNGEFEIGENDYKLLKNLTMAGPEHRKWNRMVTVTMDITAPLYFFKEYDTYKVGTVANSCSTMHKIQAKKFEMSDFSVEHLRSLGVMHEVIDELNFYRDKFNKSKSKDDWWEMIQLLPTSYNQKRTVHLNYEVLGTIYHQRRHHKLDEWHVFCDMIETLPYSEFITREFGDKDDM
;
A
#
# COMPACT_ATOMS: atom_id res chain seq x y z
N MET A 1 5.82 13.08 4.07
CA MET A 1 6.17 11.67 4.49
C MET A 1 4.95 10.78 4.31
N ILE A 2 5.14 9.52 3.92
CA ILE A 2 4.06 8.54 3.76
C ILE A 2 3.42 8.19 5.12
N LYS A 3 2.08 8.03 5.13
CA LYS A 3 1.30 7.54 6.27
C LYS A 3 0.45 6.37 5.82
N ILE A 4 0.45 5.26 6.56
CA ILE A 4 -0.32 4.06 6.26
C ILE A 4 -1.20 3.74 7.48
N GLU A 5 -2.50 3.56 7.25
CA GLU A 5 -3.51 3.43 8.29
C GLU A 5 -4.59 2.41 7.90
N ASN A 6 -5.40 1.99 8.86
CA ASN A 6 -6.57 1.13 8.64
C ASN A 6 -6.23 -0.13 7.84
N ILE A 7 -5.23 -0.88 8.34
CA ILE A 7 -4.74 -2.09 7.68
C ILE A 7 -5.61 -3.27 8.10
N ASP A 8 -6.24 -3.93 7.13
CA ASP A 8 -7.01 -5.15 7.32
C ASP A 8 -6.44 -6.26 6.44
N VAL A 9 -6.31 -7.48 7.00
CA VAL A 9 -5.81 -8.67 6.30
C VAL A 9 -6.85 -9.77 6.34
N TYR A 10 -7.16 -10.36 5.18
CA TYR A 10 -8.20 -11.37 5.04
C TYR A 10 -7.77 -12.52 4.16
N GLY A 11 -8.41 -13.69 4.33
CA GLY A 11 -8.40 -14.76 3.36
C GLY A 11 -7.49 -15.95 3.68
N PHE A 12 -6.80 -15.99 4.80
CA PHE A 12 -5.90 -17.10 5.15
C PHE A 12 -6.62 -18.46 5.15
N GLU A 13 -7.79 -18.57 5.78
CA GLU A 13 -8.55 -19.83 5.82
C GLU A 13 -8.87 -20.36 4.41
N ALA A 14 -9.38 -19.47 3.54
CA ALA A 14 -9.71 -19.83 2.17
C ALA A 14 -8.45 -20.18 1.35
N ALA A 15 -7.35 -19.47 1.59
CA ALA A 15 -6.07 -19.69 0.93
C ALA A 15 -5.48 -21.07 1.30
N ILE A 16 -5.52 -21.45 2.59
CA ILE A 16 -5.07 -22.76 3.08
C ILE A 16 -5.93 -23.88 2.50
N ARG A 17 -7.25 -23.76 2.58
CA ARG A 17 -8.17 -24.74 1.98
C ARG A 17 -7.87 -24.91 0.48
N GLY A 18 -7.65 -23.80 -0.24
CA GLY A 18 -7.27 -23.82 -1.66
C GLY A 18 -5.91 -24.47 -1.91
N ALA A 19 -4.92 -24.25 -1.05
CA ALA A 19 -3.59 -24.84 -1.14
C ALA A 19 -3.62 -26.37 -0.98
N ARG A 20 -4.60 -26.91 -0.25
CA ARG A 20 -4.77 -28.37 -0.03
C ARG A 20 -5.53 -29.09 -1.15
N ASN A 21 -6.21 -28.37 -2.03
CA ASN A 21 -7.01 -28.94 -3.12
C ASN A 21 -6.23 -29.90 -4.03
N PRO A 22 -4.99 -29.59 -4.48
CA PRO A 22 -4.27 -30.45 -5.45
C PRO A 22 -4.02 -31.88 -4.93
N MET A 23 -3.93 -32.04 -3.61
CA MET A 23 -3.63 -33.35 -2.99
C MET A 23 -4.81 -33.90 -2.21
N ASN A 24 -6.00 -33.27 -2.27
CA ASN A 24 -7.20 -33.64 -1.48
C ASN A 24 -6.90 -33.84 0.00
N SER A 25 -6.00 -33.00 0.58
CA SER A 25 -5.47 -33.19 1.94
C SER A 25 -6.13 -32.30 2.99
N TRP A 26 -7.44 -32.03 2.85
CA TRP A 26 -8.20 -31.17 3.77
C TRP A 26 -8.28 -31.74 5.19
N ASP A 27 -8.23 -33.06 5.33
CA ASP A 27 -8.17 -33.79 6.60
C ASP A 27 -6.93 -33.49 7.44
N ARG A 28 -5.89 -32.88 6.82
CA ARG A 28 -4.66 -32.45 7.47
C ARG A 28 -4.64 -30.98 7.86
N MET A 29 -5.73 -30.24 7.60
CA MET A 29 -5.84 -28.83 7.96
C MET A 29 -5.91 -28.72 9.49
N ASP A 30 -4.99 -27.96 10.07
CA ASP A 30 -4.86 -27.77 11.52
C ASP A 30 -4.93 -26.28 11.95
N SER A 31 -5.18 -25.37 11.00
CA SER A 31 -5.42 -23.96 11.29
C SER A 31 -6.83 -23.75 11.81
N CYS A 32 -6.99 -22.84 12.77
CA CYS A 32 -8.28 -22.56 13.39
C CYS A 32 -8.40 -21.10 13.86
N TYR A 33 -9.61 -20.74 14.27
CA TYR A 33 -9.84 -19.49 15.00
C TYR A 33 -9.65 -19.70 16.50
N ASN A 34 -8.79 -18.88 17.12
CA ASN A 34 -8.59 -18.84 18.55
C ASN A 34 -8.90 -17.42 19.05
N ASN A 35 -9.86 -17.26 19.95
CA ASN A 35 -10.32 -15.96 20.49
C ASN A 35 -10.68 -14.91 19.40
N GLY A 36 -11.12 -15.36 18.24
CA GLY A 36 -11.50 -14.49 17.11
C GLY A 36 -10.34 -14.14 16.15
N GLU A 37 -9.13 -14.52 16.46
CA GLU A 37 -7.96 -14.43 15.59
C GLU A 37 -7.71 -15.76 14.86
N PHE A 38 -7.33 -15.68 13.59
CA PHE A 38 -7.01 -16.86 12.79
C PHE A 38 -5.55 -17.27 13.00
N GLU A 39 -5.33 -18.45 13.49
CA GLU A 39 -4.00 -19.01 13.73
C GLU A 39 -3.72 -20.12 12.71
N ILE A 40 -2.53 -20.02 12.06
CA ILE A 40 -2.09 -21.06 11.12
C ILE A 40 -1.42 -22.18 11.91
N GLY A 41 -1.97 -23.39 11.77
CA GLY A 41 -1.41 -24.59 12.38
C GLY A 41 -0.09 -25.01 11.75
N GLU A 42 0.66 -25.87 12.44
CA GLU A 42 2.01 -26.29 12.03
C GLU A 42 2.02 -27.00 10.66
N ASN A 43 1.05 -27.89 10.40
CA ASN A 43 0.96 -28.60 9.13
C ASN A 43 0.63 -27.65 7.96
N ASP A 44 -0.26 -26.69 8.20
CA ASP A 44 -0.63 -25.68 7.20
C ASP A 44 0.53 -24.72 6.95
N TYR A 45 1.19 -24.25 7.99
CA TYR A 45 2.37 -23.39 7.89
C TYR A 45 3.47 -24.04 7.05
N LYS A 46 3.79 -25.31 7.35
CA LYS A 46 4.81 -26.07 6.60
C LYS A 46 4.43 -26.24 5.12
N LEU A 47 3.15 -26.51 4.85
CA LEU A 47 2.64 -26.59 3.47
C LEU A 47 2.83 -25.24 2.75
N LEU A 48 2.39 -24.14 3.37
CA LEU A 48 2.46 -22.82 2.77
C LEU A 48 3.91 -22.37 2.56
N LYS A 49 4.81 -22.64 3.52
CA LYS A 49 6.26 -22.40 3.39
C LYS A 49 6.82 -23.12 2.17
N ASN A 50 6.57 -24.42 2.04
CA ASN A 50 7.03 -25.21 0.91
C ASN A 50 6.50 -24.69 -0.44
N LEU A 51 5.21 -24.36 -0.52
CA LEU A 51 4.61 -23.80 -1.73
C LEU A 51 5.18 -22.42 -2.07
N THR A 52 5.46 -21.60 -1.06
CA THR A 52 6.04 -20.26 -1.25
C THR A 52 7.46 -20.37 -1.82
N MET A 53 8.26 -21.28 -1.33
CA MET A 53 9.64 -21.48 -1.79
C MET A 53 9.75 -22.22 -3.12
N ALA A 54 8.74 -23.00 -3.51
CA ALA A 54 8.74 -23.78 -4.75
C ALA A 54 8.56 -22.95 -6.03
N GLY A 55 8.19 -21.66 -5.93
CA GLY A 55 8.10 -20.76 -7.07
C GLY A 55 6.72 -20.11 -7.27
N PRO A 56 6.62 -19.13 -8.19
CA PRO A 56 5.40 -18.32 -8.35
C PRO A 56 4.18 -19.13 -8.80
N GLU A 57 4.37 -20.24 -9.50
CA GLU A 57 3.30 -21.14 -9.93
C GLU A 57 2.72 -21.97 -8.77
N HIS A 58 3.48 -22.16 -7.69
CA HIS A 58 3.06 -22.93 -6.51
C HIS A 58 2.46 -22.04 -5.43
N ARG A 59 2.89 -20.79 -5.27
CA ARG A 59 2.39 -19.86 -4.26
C ARG A 59 1.14 -19.07 -4.67
N LYS A 60 0.25 -19.70 -5.45
CA LYS A 60 -1.04 -19.08 -5.85
C LYS A 60 -1.91 -18.69 -4.66
N TRP A 61 -1.75 -19.38 -3.54
CA TRP A 61 -2.47 -19.10 -2.30
C TRP A 61 -2.20 -17.67 -1.78
N ASN A 62 -0.99 -17.11 -1.97
CA ASN A 62 -0.66 -15.72 -1.63
C ASN A 62 -1.58 -14.70 -2.31
N ARG A 63 -2.16 -15.03 -3.47
CA ARG A 63 -3.12 -14.16 -4.16
C ARG A 63 -4.51 -14.17 -3.53
N MET A 64 -4.79 -15.14 -2.66
CA MET A 64 -6.05 -15.25 -1.94
C MET A 64 -6.00 -14.52 -0.59
N VAL A 65 -4.80 -14.25 -0.05
CA VAL A 65 -4.63 -13.42 1.14
C VAL A 65 -4.55 -11.97 0.70
N THR A 66 -5.54 -11.18 1.11
CA THR A 66 -5.72 -9.79 0.66
C THR A 66 -5.52 -8.80 1.80
N VAL A 67 -5.02 -7.63 1.45
CA VAL A 67 -4.78 -6.52 2.37
C VAL A 67 -5.49 -5.29 1.84
N THR A 68 -6.25 -4.62 2.70
CA THR A 68 -6.83 -3.30 2.43
C THR A 68 -6.20 -2.31 3.39
N MET A 69 -5.79 -1.14 2.91
CA MET A 69 -5.20 -0.09 3.73
C MET A 69 -5.43 1.29 3.14
N ASP A 70 -5.33 2.31 3.99
CA ASP A 70 -5.30 3.71 3.58
C ASP A 70 -3.86 4.20 3.50
N ILE A 71 -3.47 4.75 2.36
CA ILE A 71 -2.13 5.34 2.13
C ILE A 71 -2.30 6.82 1.83
N THR A 72 -1.66 7.67 2.63
CA THR A 72 -1.45 9.08 2.31
C THR A 72 0.01 9.28 1.94
N ALA A 73 0.28 9.67 0.71
CA ALA A 73 1.65 9.78 0.17
C ALA A 73 1.71 10.80 -0.97
N PRO A 74 2.92 11.30 -1.31
CA PRO A 74 3.08 12.24 -2.41
C PRO A 74 2.76 11.60 -3.78
N LEU A 75 2.31 12.44 -4.72
CA LEU A 75 1.97 11.99 -6.07
C LEU A 75 3.14 11.29 -6.77
N TYR A 76 4.40 11.69 -6.50
CA TYR A 76 5.57 11.04 -7.08
C TYR A 76 5.72 9.58 -6.61
N PHE A 77 5.35 9.25 -5.35
CA PHE A 77 5.31 7.88 -4.87
C PHE A 77 4.26 7.06 -5.63
N PHE A 78 3.06 7.62 -5.80
CA PHE A 78 1.98 6.92 -6.49
C PHE A 78 2.25 6.68 -7.98
N LYS A 79 3.07 7.50 -8.64
CA LYS A 79 3.51 7.22 -10.03
C LYS A 79 4.23 5.87 -10.15
N GLU A 80 5.03 5.52 -9.14
CA GLU A 80 5.70 4.23 -9.09
C GLU A 80 4.79 3.12 -8.57
N TYR A 81 3.98 3.40 -7.53
CA TYR A 81 2.99 2.47 -7.00
C TYR A 81 2.00 2.00 -8.08
N ASP A 82 1.57 2.90 -8.96
CA ASP A 82 0.63 2.60 -10.05
C ASP A 82 1.21 1.64 -11.12
N THR A 83 2.47 1.28 -11.06
CA THR A 83 3.06 0.22 -11.90
C THR A 83 2.63 -1.18 -11.47
N TYR A 84 2.16 -1.35 -10.23
CA TYR A 84 1.68 -2.62 -9.67
C TYR A 84 0.17 -2.81 -9.88
N LYS A 85 -0.31 -2.69 -11.14
CA LYS A 85 -1.74 -2.68 -11.47
C LYS A 85 -2.42 -4.04 -11.36
N VAL A 86 -1.69 -5.12 -11.59
CA VAL A 86 -2.27 -6.47 -11.59
C VAL A 86 -2.47 -6.95 -10.15
N GLY A 87 -3.74 -7.16 -9.78
CA GLY A 87 -4.11 -7.59 -8.43
C GLY A 87 -4.17 -6.44 -7.41
N THR A 88 -4.23 -5.17 -7.89
CA THR A 88 -4.35 -3.98 -7.04
C THR A 88 -5.55 -3.15 -7.48
N VAL A 89 -6.31 -2.65 -6.51
CA VAL A 89 -7.40 -1.67 -6.72
C VAL A 89 -7.12 -0.47 -5.83
N ALA A 90 -7.39 0.73 -6.32
CA ALA A 90 -7.22 1.97 -5.55
C ALA A 90 -8.39 2.94 -5.77
N ASN A 91 -8.91 3.49 -4.67
CA ASN A 91 -9.81 4.63 -4.65
C ASN A 91 -9.07 5.84 -4.07
N SER A 92 -8.96 6.91 -4.86
CA SER A 92 -8.18 8.10 -4.50
C SER A 92 -9.07 9.27 -4.11
N CYS A 93 -8.62 10.10 -3.17
CA CYS A 93 -9.13 11.45 -3.03
C CYS A 93 -8.88 12.22 -4.34
N SER A 94 -9.96 12.80 -4.89
CA SER A 94 -9.87 13.46 -6.20
C SER A 94 -9.18 14.82 -6.10
N THR A 95 -8.05 14.96 -6.79
CA THR A 95 -7.40 16.27 -7.02
C THR A 95 -8.16 17.12 -8.04
N MET A 96 -9.11 16.52 -8.81
CA MET A 96 -9.86 17.22 -9.84
C MET A 96 -11.18 17.82 -9.36
N HIS A 97 -11.85 17.12 -8.40
CA HIS A 97 -13.20 17.54 -7.99
C HIS A 97 -13.26 18.32 -6.68
N LYS A 98 -12.28 18.10 -5.79
CA LYS A 98 -12.32 18.62 -4.41
C LYS A 98 -11.03 19.32 -3.99
N ILE A 99 -10.11 19.56 -4.91
CA ILE A 99 -8.82 20.20 -4.59
C ILE A 99 -8.99 21.59 -3.93
N GLN A 100 -10.04 22.31 -4.32
CA GLN A 100 -10.37 23.65 -3.82
C GLN A 100 -11.10 23.66 -2.48
N ALA A 101 -11.53 22.51 -1.96
CA ALA A 101 -12.40 22.46 -0.79
C ALA A 101 -11.68 22.89 0.51
N LYS A 102 -10.41 22.61 0.63
CA LYS A 102 -9.55 22.93 1.78
C LYS A 102 -8.48 23.94 1.36
N LYS A 103 -8.06 24.80 2.29
CA LYS A 103 -6.88 25.64 2.13
C LYS A 103 -5.63 24.75 2.09
N PHE A 104 -4.69 25.05 1.18
CA PHE A 104 -3.41 24.37 1.13
C PHE A 104 -2.51 24.85 2.27
N GLU A 105 -1.88 23.89 2.92
CA GLU A 105 -0.92 24.10 4.00
C GLU A 105 0.36 23.30 3.72
N MET A 106 1.48 23.66 4.35
CA MET A 106 2.76 22.97 4.18
C MET A 106 2.64 21.47 4.49
N SER A 107 1.81 21.09 5.45
CA SER A 107 1.53 19.69 5.82
C SER A 107 0.84 18.86 4.73
N ASP A 108 0.27 19.50 3.71
CA ASP A 108 -0.31 18.82 2.57
C ASP A 108 0.75 18.34 1.56
N PHE A 109 2.02 18.61 1.81
CA PHE A 109 3.13 18.32 0.92
C PHE A 109 4.26 17.57 1.63
N SER A 110 4.88 16.62 0.92
CA SER A 110 6.12 15.98 1.37
C SER A 110 7.30 16.86 0.99
N VAL A 111 7.93 17.49 2.00
CA VAL A 111 8.98 18.49 1.84
C VAL A 111 10.22 18.19 2.70
N GLU A 112 10.32 16.98 3.23
CA GLU A 112 11.33 16.57 4.22
C GLU A 112 12.78 16.80 3.72
N HIS A 113 13.00 16.66 2.43
CA HIS A 113 14.31 16.84 1.80
C HIS A 113 14.45 18.17 1.03
N LEU A 114 13.39 19.00 1.04
CA LEU A 114 13.38 20.25 0.28
C LEU A 114 14.17 21.32 1.02
N ARG A 115 15.21 21.90 0.35
CA ARG A 115 16.02 23.00 0.90
C ARG A 115 15.40 24.38 0.63
N SER A 116 14.65 24.50 -0.45
CA SER A 116 14.04 25.77 -0.92
C SER A 116 12.62 25.95 -0.37
N LEU A 117 12.43 25.86 0.96
CA LEU A 117 11.11 26.01 1.59
C LEU A 117 10.43 27.34 1.27
N GLY A 118 11.21 28.42 1.06
CA GLY A 118 10.66 29.72 0.65
C GLY A 118 9.89 29.66 -0.66
N VAL A 119 10.42 28.96 -1.67
CA VAL A 119 9.72 28.74 -2.94
C VAL A 119 8.45 27.92 -2.74
N MET A 120 8.49 26.93 -1.83
CA MET A 120 7.29 26.14 -1.54
C MET A 120 6.19 26.98 -0.89
N HIS A 121 6.53 27.92 -0.01
CA HIS A 121 5.57 28.89 0.55
C HIS A 121 4.94 29.75 -0.56
N GLU A 122 5.71 30.27 -1.51
CA GLU A 122 5.20 31.02 -2.66
C GLU A 122 4.23 30.19 -3.50
N VAL A 123 4.56 28.92 -3.76
CA VAL A 123 3.66 27.98 -4.48
C VAL A 123 2.35 27.76 -3.71
N ILE A 124 2.41 27.59 -2.39
CA ILE A 124 1.23 27.41 -1.56
C ILE A 124 0.35 28.67 -1.54
N ASP A 125 0.96 29.84 -1.45
CA ASP A 125 0.25 31.12 -1.47
C ASP A 125 -0.47 31.31 -2.81
N GLU A 126 0.18 30.99 -3.92
CA GLU A 126 -0.41 31.09 -5.26
C GLU A 126 -1.53 30.07 -5.46
N LEU A 127 -1.34 28.82 -5.00
CA LEU A 127 -2.42 27.81 -5.00
C LEU A 127 -3.64 28.28 -4.20
N ASN A 128 -3.43 28.92 -3.04
CA ASN A 128 -4.50 29.46 -2.21
C ASN A 128 -5.18 30.68 -2.85
N PHE A 129 -4.41 31.55 -3.54
CA PHE A 129 -4.96 32.65 -4.28
C PHE A 129 -5.94 32.19 -5.37
N TYR A 130 -5.53 31.24 -6.23
CA TYR A 130 -6.41 30.70 -7.27
C TYR A 130 -7.55 29.85 -6.71
N ARG A 131 -7.33 29.14 -5.60
CA ARG A 131 -8.39 28.46 -4.86
C ARG A 131 -9.49 29.43 -4.42
N ASP A 132 -9.13 30.54 -3.79
CA ASP A 132 -10.09 31.54 -3.30
C ASP A 132 -10.78 32.25 -4.47
N LYS A 133 -10.06 32.50 -5.55
CA LYS A 133 -10.60 33.07 -6.79
C LYS A 133 -11.61 32.11 -7.45
N PHE A 134 -11.24 30.83 -7.61
CA PHE A 134 -12.13 29.78 -8.14
C PHE A 134 -13.37 29.59 -7.28
N ASN A 135 -13.25 29.61 -5.96
CA ASN A 135 -14.40 29.43 -5.07
C ASN A 135 -15.44 30.53 -5.23
N LYS A 136 -15.04 31.74 -5.64
CA LYS A 136 -15.92 32.88 -5.92
C LYS A 136 -16.45 32.85 -7.36
N SER A 137 -15.55 32.71 -8.33
CA SER A 137 -15.86 32.87 -9.78
C SER A 137 -16.42 31.60 -10.42
N LYS A 138 -16.04 30.43 -9.93
CA LYS A 138 -16.21 29.11 -10.58
C LYS A 138 -15.62 29.06 -12.00
N SER A 139 -14.67 29.95 -12.30
CA SER A 139 -13.99 30.00 -13.59
C SER A 139 -13.13 28.75 -13.80
N LYS A 140 -13.24 28.14 -14.98
CA LYS A 140 -12.41 27.01 -15.37
C LYS A 140 -10.93 27.39 -15.47
N ASP A 141 -10.62 28.64 -15.80
CA ASP A 141 -9.23 29.12 -15.90
C ASP A 141 -8.56 29.14 -14.51
N ASP A 142 -9.26 29.65 -13.48
CA ASP A 142 -8.77 29.65 -12.11
C ASP A 142 -8.59 28.21 -11.57
N TRP A 143 -9.44 27.26 -12.01
CA TRP A 143 -9.28 25.85 -11.69
C TRP A 143 -8.04 25.25 -12.36
N TRP A 144 -7.76 25.58 -13.64
CA TRP A 144 -6.57 25.12 -14.36
C TRP A 144 -5.28 25.56 -13.70
N GLU A 145 -5.22 26.81 -13.19
CA GLU A 145 -4.05 27.31 -12.46
C GLU A 145 -3.72 26.41 -11.27
N MET A 146 -4.72 26.04 -10.44
CA MET A 146 -4.48 25.13 -9.33
C MET A 146 -3.98 23.76 -9.78
N ILE A 147 -4.58 23.18 -10.84
CA ILE A 147 -4.23 21.83 -11.28
C ILE A 147 -2.82 21.78 -11.89
N GLN A 148 -2.46 22.77 -12.69
CA GLN A 148 -1.15 22.81 -13.37
C GLN A 148 -0.02 23.21 -12.43
N LEU A 149 -0.30 24.04 -11.42
CA LEU A 149 0.68 24.47 -10.44
C LEU A 149 0.92 23.41 -9.34
N LEU A 150 0.01 22.46 -9.15
CA LEU A 150 0.09 21.48 -8.07
C LEU A 150 1.36 20.61 -8.19
N PRO A 151 2.32 20.71 -7.25
CA PRO A 151 3.56 19.95 -7.33
C PRO A 151 3.33 18.46 -7.02
N THR A 152 4.22 17.62 -7.53
CA THR A 152 4.15 16.17 -7.30
C THR A 152 4.43 15.75 -5.86
N SER A 153 4.89 16.67 -5.03
CA SER A 153 5.04 16.48 -3.57
C SER A 153 3.71 16.56 -2.81
N TYR A 154 2.60 16.94 -3.47
CA TYR A 154 1.28 16.95 -2.87
C TYR A 154 0.86 15.56 -2.38
N ASN A 155 0.46 15.44 -1.11
CA ASN A 155 0.05 14.21 -0.48
C ASN A 155 -1.42 13.88 -0.81
N GLN A 156 -1.62 12.80 -1.51
CA GLN A 156 -2.95 12.26 -1.83
C GLN A 156 -3.26 11.07 -0.94
N LYS A 157 -4.48 10.98 -0.42
CA LYS A 157 -4.97 9.79 0.27
C LYS A 157 -5.61 8.82 -0.71
N ARG A 158 -5.26 7.54 -0.60
CA ARG A 158 -5.87 6.44 -1.35
C ARG A 158 -6.20 5.28 -0.42
N THR A 159 -7.40 4.71 -0.56
CA THR A 159 -7.68 3.38 -0.04
C THR A 159 -7.30 2.37 -1.11
N VAL A 160 -6.41 1.45 -0.77
CA VAL A 160 -5.89 0.45 -1.70
C VAL A 160 -6.24 -0.97 -1.24
N HIS A 161 -6.41 -1.86 -2.21
CA HIS A 161 -6.61 -3.29 -1.98
C HIS A 161 -5.64 -4.07 -2.85
N LEU A 162 -4.88 -4.99 -2.26
CA LEU A 162 -3.90 -5.82 -2.96
C LEU A 162 -3.74 -7.15 -2.21
N ASN A 163 -2.86 -8.01 -2.68
CA ASN A 163 -2.64 -9.33 -2.08
C ASN A 163 -1.18 -9.59 -1.72
N TYR A 164 -0.91 -10.65 -0.97
CA TYR A 164 0.42 -11.01 -0.49
C TYR A 164 1.43 -11.26 -1.63
N GLU A 165 1.02 -11.76 -2.77
CA GLU A 165 1.93 -11.95 -3.91
C GLU A 165 2.38 -10.61 -4.51
N VAL A 166 1.46 -9.63 -4.62
CA VAL A 166 1.80 -8.27 -5.06
C VAL A 166 2.69 -7.58 -4.04
N LEU A 167 2.38 -7.70 -2.74
CA LEU A 167 3.22 -7.16 -1.67
C LEU A 167 4.63 -7.76 -1.71
N GLY A 168 4.76 -9.07 -1.95
CA GLY A 168 6.06 -9.71 -2.12
C GLY A 168 6.85 -9.16 -3.32
N THR A 169 6.17 -8.90 -4.44
CA THR A 169 6.80 -8.27 -5.60
C THR A 169 7.28 -6.86 -5.27
N ILE A 170 6.45 -6.06 -4.60
CA ILE A 170 6.81 -4.70 -4.15
C ILE A 170 8.02 -4.77 -3.21
N TYR A 171 7.97 -5.61 -2.17
CA TYR A 171 9.02 -5.74 -1.17
C TYR A 171 10.39 -6.00 -1.80
N HIS A 172 10.50 -7.04 -2.64
CA HIS A 172 11.76 -7.40 -3.27
C HIS A 172 12.29 -6.37 -4.28
N GLN A 173 11.40 -5.59 -4.91
CA GLN A 173 11.81 -4.55 -5.86
C GLN A 173 12.09 -3.21 -5.20
N ARG A 174 11.51 -2.92 -4.03
CA ARG A 174 11.51 -1.58 -3.42
C ARG A 174 12.22 -1.48 -2.08
N ARG A 175 12.60 -2.59 -1.45
CA ARG A 175 13.29 -2.59 -0.14
C ARG A 175 14.54 -1.70 -0.11
N HIS A 176 15.25 -1.58 -1.22
CA HIS A 176 16.47 -0.77 -1.37
C HIS A 176 16.27 0.40 -2.35
N HIS A 177 15.07 0.90 -2.47
CA HIS A 177 14.76 2.01 -3.37
C HIS A 177 15.28 3.34 -2.82
N LYS A 178 15.45 4.36 -3.72
CA LYS A 178 15.97 5.69 -3.34
C LYS A 178 14.97 6.55 -2.57
N LEU A 179 13.66 6.31 -2.73
CA LEU A 179 12.61 7.04 -2.04
C LEU A 179 12.37 6.42 -0.66
N ASP A 180 12.45 7.24 0.39
CA ASP A 180 12.24 6.81 1.78
C ASP A 180 10.83 6.29 2.01
N GLU A 181 9.85 6.76 1.24
CA GLU A 181 8.47 6.26 1.29
C GLU A 181 8.38 4.75 1.04
N TRP A 182 9.25 4.21 0.18
CA TRP A 182 9.32 2.77 -0.06
C TRP A 182 9.90 2.00 1.12
N HIS A 183 10.85 2.58 1.84
CA HIS A 183 11.38 1.96 3.07
C HIS A 183 10.28 1.83 4.11
N VAL A 184 9.54 2.92 4.38
CA VAL A 184 8.40 2.92 5.31
C VAL A 184 7.32 1.92 4.86
N PHE A 185 7.05 1.82 3.56
CA PHE A 185 6.09 0.86 3.03
C PHE A 185 6.57 -0.58 3.22
N CYS A 186 7.85 -0.87 2.99
CA CYS A 186 8.44 -2.19 3.23
C CYS A 186 8.49 -2.55 4.71
N ASP A 187 8.82 -1.58 5.59
CA ASP A 187 8.79 -1.79 7.04
C ASP A 187 7.36 -2.13 7.52
N MET A 188 6.33 -1.49 6.96
CA MET A 188 4.93 -1.84 7.23
C MET A 188 4.62 -3.27 6.78
N ILE A 189 5.10 -3.71 5.60
CA ILE A 189 4.91 -5.10 5.12
C ILE A 189 5.43 -6.10 6.15
N GLU A 190 6.57 -5.84 6.79
CA GLU A 190 7.17 -6.71 7.80
C GLU A 190 6.30 -6.84 9.06
N THR A 191 5.39 -5.89 9.32
CA THR A 191 4.45 -5.95 10.45
C THR A 191 3.18 -6.73 10.18
N LEU A 192 2.94 -7.15 8.94
CA LEU A 192 1.73 -7.89 8.58
C LEU A 192 1.74 -9.31 9.15
N PRO A 193 0.57 -9.90 9.44
CA PRO A 193 0.48 -11.28 9.89
C PRO A 193 1.19 -12.23 8.93
N TYR A 194 2.07 -13.09 9.47
CA TYR A 194 2.83 -14.06 8.65
C TYR A 194 3.59 -13.41 7.48
N SER A 195 4.21 -12.24 7.74
CA SER A 195 4.94 -11.45 6.73
C SER A 195 6.07 -12.21 6.06
N GLU A 196 6.60 -13.26 6.70
CA GLU A 196 7.62 -14.14 6.12
C GLU A 196 7.16 -14.82 4.82
N PHE A 197 5.87 -14.98 4.59
CA PHE A 197 5.35 -15.44 3.30
C PHE A 197 5.40 -14.35 2.20
N ILE A 198 5.46 -13.09 2.60
CA ILE A 198 5.63 -11.95 1.69
C ILE A 198 7.12 -11.73 1.42
N THR A 199 7.91 -11.58 2.48
CA THR A 199 9.35 -11.30 2.41
C THR A 199 10.15 -12.49 1.92
N ARG A 200 9.61 -13.72 2.08
CA ARG A 200 10.26 -15.01 1.80
C ARG A 200 11.51 -15.22 2.65
N GLU A 201 11.59 -14.54 3.76
CA GLU A 201 12.63 -14.64 4.76
C GLU A 201 12.12 -15.51 5.91
N PHE A 202 12.24 -16.81 5.75
CA PHE A 202 11.92 -17.76 6.81
C PHE A 202 13.17 -17.89 7.68
N GLY A 203 13.12 -17.37 8.91
CA GLY A 203 14.19 -17.59 9.88
C GLY A 203 14.45 -19.09 10.08
N ASP A 204 15.67 -19.45 10.45
CA ASP A 204 16.03 -20.81 10.85
C ASP A 204 15.24 -21.21 12.11
N LYS A 205 13.96 -21.58 11.92
CA LYS A 205 13.18 -22.30 12.93
C LYS A 205 13.37 -23.80 12.70
N ASP A 206 14.64 -24.22 12.69
CA ASP A 206 15.01 -25.64 12.74
C ASP A 206 15.36 -26.08 14.18
N ASP A 207 14.76 -25.43 15.21
CA ASP A 207 14.87 -25.88 16.59
C ASP A 207 13.55 -25.64 17.34
N MET A 208 12.52 -26.46 17.04
CA MET A 208 11.47 -26.84 18.02
C MET A 208 10.82 -28.15 17.60
#